data_4c48f51da558c28d53bdd7c23457acd5
#
_entry.id   4c48f51da558c28d53bdd7c23457acd5
#
_cell.length_a   1.000
_cell.length_b   1.000
_cell.length_c   1.000
_cell.angle_alpha   90.00
_cell.angle_beta   90.00
_cell.angle_gamma   90.00
#
_symmetry.space_group_name_H-M   'P 1'
#
loop_
_entity.id
_entity.type
_entity.pdbx_description
1 polymer ?
#
loop_
_entity_poly.entity_id
_entity_poly.type
_entity_poly.pdbx_seq_one_letter_code
_entity_poly.pdbx_strand_id
1 'polypeptide(L)'
;VTCCLSCSKSPERPDTGDKKEDETKVSERNLERAVILIENAAKHYSKDGTTALSMTYNPFSSKPSDNLVSVWEYTSSIEAVTAAMNSMKAFKDAGNSTVYDNKYETFKSLLARLYAGLEYYKGTFELTSYTGTATWSPYGVHRASSPGTAAVAGIENVYDDQMWIIRELINAWRATGEAGYLERAEYLTAYVLDGWDCTLNASGKENGGITWGPGYVTKHACSNSPMITPLVWLHEIYKGKSDEITYGVINADNTRAKKTSKKADWYLEMAVKIYDWQKGCLLRSDGVYDDFMGGYKTGGGQPEYETVNGSKYRKNTALYDMVGPAYSYNSGTMLSGVADLYGATSKDSYLAYAKELTDKSFKYFAKLGATVPDHYTYSVTGNNPWFNDVLLRGYIAAAGYFSGADVCVQSYQDCLDYAWDKFLENNTLPVSLLAGWNSDKSKNNVNLMFTFARAAEYATLAEYQLGKGK
;
A
#
# COMPACT_ATOMS: atom_id res chain seq x y z
N VAL A 1 -11.88 28.02 40.29
CA VAL A 1 -12.48 27.81 39.00
C VAL A 1 -12.03 26.44 38.51
N THR A 2 -12.90 25.44 38.69
CA THR A 2 -12.63 24.01 38.38
C THR A 2 -12.99 23.76 36.92
N CYS A 3 -12.01 23.48 36.09
CA CYS A 3 -12.23 23.01 34.72
C CYS A 3 -12.59 21.51 34.73
N CYS A 4 -13.84 21.20 34.45
CA CYS A 4 -14.26 19.84 34.13
C CYS A 4 -13.73 19.42 32.75
N LEU A 5 -12.79 18.50 32.74
CA LEU A 5 -12.42 17.73 31.53
C LEU A 5 -13.57 16.75 31.26
N SER A 6 -14.35 17.03 30.23
CA SER A 6 -15.31 16.07 29.69
C SER A 6 -14.54 15.01 28.88
N CYS A 7 -14.34 13.83 29.46
CA CYS A 7 -13.99 12.64 28.72
C CYS A 7 -15.15 12.33 27.76
N SER A 8 -14.94 12.51 26.46
CA SER A 8 -15.84 11.97 25.44
C SER A 8 -15.66 10.45 25.44
N LYS A 9 -16.67 9.72 25.93
CA LYS A 9 -16.73 8.26 25.81
C LYS A 9 -16.80 7.92 24.32
N SER A 10 -15.94 7.00 23.90
CA SER A 10 -16.10 6.31 22.60
C SER A 10 -17.49 5.68 22.53
N PRO A 11 -18.15 5.65 21.38
CA PRO A 11 -19.44 5.01 21.25
C PRO A 11 -19.31 3.51 21.59
N GLU A 12 -19.90 3.10 22.70
CA GLU A 12 -20.02 1.68 23.05
C GLU A 12 -20.98 1.01 22.07
N ARG A 13 -20.56 -0.15 21.54
CA ARG A 13 -21.40 -1.02 20.71
C ARG A 13 -22.62 -1.46 21.52
N PRO A 14 -23.84 -1.49 20.95
CA PRO A 14 -24.98 -2.14 21.61
C PRO A 14 -24.64 -3.61 21.84
N ASP A 15 -24.78 -4.07 23.07
CA ASP A 15 -24.62 -5.46 23.46
C ASP A 15 -25.74 -6.29 22.82
N THR A 16 -25.53 -6.78 21.62
CA THR A 16 -26.36 -7.80 20.99
C THR A 16 -25.89 -9.12 21.58
N GLY A 17 -26.67 -9.71 22.49
CA GLY A 17 -26.33 -10.91 23.27
C GLY A 17 -26.01 -12.19 22.48
N ASP A 18 -25.40 -12.09 21.31
CA ASP A 18 -24.83 -13.20 20.56
C ASP A 18 -23.47 -13.58 21.16
N LYS A 19 -23.28 -14.87 21.40
CA LYS A 19 -22.04 -15.45 21.88
C LYS A 19 -20.89 -14.98 20.96
N LYS A 20 -19.95 -14.25 21.53
CA LYS A 20 -18.71 -13.86 20.84
C LYS A 20 -18.08 -15.14 20.28
N GLU A 21 -17.98 -15.25 18.94
CA GLU A 21 -17.30 -16.37 18.30
C GLU A 21 -15.85 -16.41 18.79
N ASP A 22 -15.30 -17.59 19.01
CA ASP A 22 -13.90 -17.76 19.41
C ASP A 22 -12.99 -17.14 18.35
N GLU A 23 -12.13 -16.20 18.74
CA GLU A 23 -11.23 -15.47 17.83
C GLU A 23 -10.37 -16.42 16.99
N THR A 24 -10.01 -17.59 17.51
CA THR A 24 -9.30 -18.63 16.76
C THR A 24 -10.12 -19.15 15.58
N LYS A 25 -11.42 -19.36 15.75
CA LYS A 25 -12.32 -19.80 14.68
C LYS A 25 -12.55 -18.72 13.62
N VAL A 26 -12.65 -17.47 14.05
CA VAL A 26 -12.73 -16.31 13.11
C VAL A 26 -11.47 -16.21 12.28
N SER A 27 -10.31 -16.36 12.91
CA SER A 27 -9.01 -16.34 12.27
C SER A 27 -8.88 -17.43 11.20
N GLU A 28 -9.20 -18.69 11.54
CA GLU A 28 -9.17 -19.82 10.60
C GLU A 28 -10.11 -19.60 9.41
N ARG A 29 -11.36 -19.22 9.69
CA ARG A 29 -12.37 -18.90 8.66
C ARG A 29 -11.91 -17.81 7.71
N ASN A 30 -11.25 -16.77 8.22
CA ASN A 30 -10.72 -15.67 7.41
C ASN A 30 -9.63 -16.18 6.46
N LEU A 31 -8.69 -17.01 6.93
CA LEU A 31 -7.66 -17.60 6.06
C LEU A 31 -8.27 -18.48 4.97
N GLU A 32 -9.24 -19.32 5.30
CA GLU A 32 -9.96 -20.17 4.34
C GLU A 32 -10.68 -19.35 3.28
N ARG A 33 -11.37 -18.26 3.68
CA ARG A 33 -12.04 -17.34 2.76
C ARG A 33 -11.06 -16.62 1.83
N ALA A 34 -9.91 -16.18 2.35
CA ALA A 34 -8.83 -15.61 1.53
C ALA A 34 -8.36 -16.59 0.46
N VAL A 35 -8.11 -17.85 0.83
CA VAL A 35 -7.70 -18.92 -0.09
C VAL A 35 -8.74 -19.13 -1.19
N ILE A 36 -10.03 -19.24 -0.81
CA ILE A 36 -11.13 -19.44 -1.76
C ILE A 36 -11.19 -18.29 -2.78
N LEU A 37 -11.13 -17.06 -2.31
CA LEU A 37 -11.19 -15.88 -3.19
C LEU A 37 -9.98 -15.81 -4.14
N ILE A 38 -8.76 -16.09 -3.66
CA ILE A 38 -7.55 -16.09 -4.47
C ILE A 38 -7.59 -17.17 -5.53
N GLU A 39 -7.93 -18.41 -5.18
CA GLU A 39 -8.01 -19.53 -6.13
C GLU A 39 -9.06 -19.26 -7.22
N ASN A 40 -10.21 -18.71 -6.82
CA ASN A 40 -11.27 -18.33 -7.75
C ASN A 40 -10.82 -17.20 -8.68
N ALA A 41 -10.21 -16.13 -8.13
CA ALA A 41 -9.71 -15.01 -8.91
C ALA A 41 -8.60 -15.43 -9.88
N ALA A 42 -7.62 -16.21 -9.42
CA ALA A 42 -6.53 -16.72 -10.27
C ALA A 42 -7.06 -17.54 -11.45
N LYS A 43 -8.17 -18.27 -11.26
CA LYS A 43 -8.81 -19.04 -12.32
C LYS A 43 -9.57 -18.17 -13.32
N HIS A 44 -10.36 -17.22 -12.84
CA HIS A 44 -11.34 -16.52 -13.68
C HIS A 44 -10.83 -15.23 -14.33
N TYR A 45 -9.84 -14.56 -13.71
CA TYR A 45 -9.21 -13.38 -14.34
C TYR A 45 -8.03 -13.75 -15.24
N SER A 46 -7.45 -14.94 -15.13
CA SER A 46 -6.34 -15.36 -15.99
C SER A 46 -6.83 -15.66 -17.40
N LYS A 47 -6.20 -15.04 -18.40
CA LYS A 47 -6.40 -15.40 -19.81
C LYS A 47 -5.49 -16.58 -20.16
N ASP A 48 -6.08 -17.67 -20.63
CA ASP A 48 -5.38 -18.87 -21.12
C ASP A 48 -4.44 -19.53 -20.08
N GLY A 49 -4.75 -19.41 -18.78
CA GLY A 49 -3.88 -19.90 -17.71
C GLY A 49 -2.54 -19.19 -17.63
N THR A 50 -2.40 -18.05 -18.34
CA THR A 50 -1.17 -17.26 -18.41
C THR A 50 -1.09 -16.24 -17.27
N THR A 51 -0.04 -15.42 -17.32
CA THR A 51 0.21 -14.27 -16.46
C THR A 51 -0.48 -12.99 -16.95
N ALA A 52 -1.28 -13.06 -18.02
CA ALA A 52 -2.11 -11.96 -18.47
C ALA A 52 -3.44 -11.99 -17.73
N LEU A 53 -3.76 -10.93 -17.00
CA LEU A 53 -4.94 -10.84 -16.15
C LEU A 53 -5.95 -9.86 -16.73
N SER A 54 -7.22 -10.29 -16.81
CA SER A 54 -8.35 -9.46 -17.24
C SER A 54 -8.69 -8.39 -16.20
N MET A 55 -9.13 -7.22 -16.65
CA MET A 55 -9.47 -6.11 -15.78
C MET A 55 -10.73 -6.39 -14.93
N THR A 56 -11.75 -7.02 -15.51
CA THR A 56 -12.99 -7.32 -14.81
C THR A 56 -13.49 -8.74 -15.06
N TYR A 57 -14.29 -9.24 -14.15
CA TYR A 57 -15.01 -10.51 -14.24
C TYR A 57 -16.45 -10.34 -13.76
N ASN A 58 -17.41 -10.95 -14.48
CA ASN A 58 -18.80 -10.96 -14.05
C ASN A 58 -19.16 -12.36 -13.53
N PRO A 59 -19.43 -12.53 -12.23
CA PRO A 59 -19.68 -13.82 -11.62
C PRO A 59 -21.01 -14.46 -12.06
N PHE A 60 -21.98 -13.68 -12.55
CA PHE A 60 -23.27 -14.21 -13.01
C PHE A 60 -23.20 -14.80 -14.42
N SER A 61 -22.34 -14.27 -15.28
CA SER A 61 -22.16 -14.78 -16.63
C SER A 61 -20.87 -15.60 -16.79
N SER A 62 -20.01 -15.64 -15.76
CA SER A 62 -18.70 -16.28 -15.76
C SER A 62 -17.79 -15.75 -16.90
N LYS A 63 -17.88 -14.46 -17.23
CA LYS A 63 -17.13 -13.85 -18.33
C LYS A 63 -16.11 -12.84 -17.81
N PRO A 64 -14.81 -13.03 -18.10
CA PRO A 64 -13.79 -11.99 -17.95
C PRO A 64 -13.87 -10.97 -19.09
N SER A 65 -13.37 -9.77 -18.87
CA SER A 65 -13.20 -8.74 -19.92
C SER A 65 -12.02 -9.03 -20.82
N ASP A 66 -11.99 -8.39 -22.00
CA ASP A 66 -10.85 -8.48 -22.91
C ASP A 66 -9.70 -7.55 -22.51
N ASN A 67 -9.98 -6.48 -21.83
CA ASN A 67 -8.97 -5.53 -21.35
C ASN A 67 -8.10 -6.17 -20.27
N LEU A 68 -6.79 -5.92 -20.37
CA LEU A 68 -5.82 -6.32 -19.37
C LEU A 68 -5.62 -5.21 -18.33
N VAL A 69 -5.22 -5.61 -17.12
CA VAL A 69 -4.96 -4.70 -16.01
C VAL A 69 -3.71 -3.86 -16.22
N SER A 70 -3.68 -2.69 -15.57
CA SER A 70 -2.46 -1.91 -15.32
C SER A 70 -1.53 -2.63 -14.34
N VAL A 71 -0.28 -2.17 -14.22
CA VAL A 71 0.68 -2.75 -13.25
C VAL A 71 0.20 -2.61 -11.80
N TRP A 72 -0.46 -1.51 -11.46
CA TRP A 72 -1.03 -1.30 -10.12
C TRP A 72 -2.10 -2.34 -9.80
N GLU A 73 -3.08 -2.50 -10.68
CA GLU A 73 -4.12 -3.53 -10.53
C GLU A 73 -3.51 -4.94 -10.49
N TYR A 74 -2.49 -5.20 -11.34
CA TYR A 74 -1.76 -6.47 -11.35
C TYR A 74 -1.10 -6.75 -9.99
N THR A 75 -0.48 -5.74 -9.39
CA THR A 75 0.22 -5.87 -8.10
C THR A 75 -0.71 -6.28 -6.96
N SER A 76 -2.00 -5.92 -7.01
CA SER A 76 -2.98 -6.36 -6.01
C SER A 76 -3.13 -7.89 -5.95
N SER A 77 -2.91 -8.59 -7.07
CA SER A 77 -2.91 -10.05 -7.07
C SER A 77 -1.72 -10.64 -6.31
N ILE A 78 -0.55 -10.00 -6.43
CA ILE A 78 0.65 -10.38 -5.68
C ILE A 78 0.44 -10.10 -4.19
N GLU A 79 -0.13 -8.95 -3.85
CA GLU A 79 -0.48 -8.57 -2.48
C GLU A 79 -1.34 -9.62 -1.78
N ALA A 80 -2.44 -10.04 -2.40
CA ALA A 80 -3.32 -11.04 -1.81
C ALA A 80 -2.62 -12.39 -1.60
N VAL A 81 -1.81 -12.82 -2.58
CA VAL A 81 -1.07 -14.09 -2.49
C VAL A 81 -0.01 -14.03 -1.40
N THR A 82 0.78 -12.94 -1.32
CA THR A 82 1.80 -12.79 -0.26
C THR A 82 1.17 -12.69 1.12
N ALA A 83 0.06 -11.96 1.27
CA ALA A 83 -0.68 -11.87 2.53
C ALA A 83 -1.16 -13.25 2.99
N ALA A 84 -1.78 -14.03 2.10
CA ALA A 84 -2.23 -15.39 2.42
C ALA A 84 -1.07 -16.33 2.78
N MET A 85 0.05 -16.28 2.05
CA MET A 85 1.22 -17.11 2.34
C MET A 85 1.85 -16.77 3.68
N ASN A 86 1.98 -15.48 4.03
CA ASN A 86 2.51 -15.06 5.33
C ASN A 86 1.55 -15.47 6.46
N SER A 87 0.25 -15.35 6.26
CA SER A 87 -0.76 -15.84 7.20
C SER A 87 -0.67 -17.35 7.39
N MET A 88 -0.56 -18.15 6.31
CA MET A 88 -0.33 -19.60 6.41
C MET A 88 0.90 -19.95 7.26
N LYS A 89 2.00 -19.20 7.11
CA LYS A 89 3.21 -19.39 7.94
C LYS A 89 2.94 -19.06 9.41
N ALA A 90 2.26 -17.92 9.68
CA ALA A 90 1.91 -17.54 11.04
C ALA A 90 1.05 -18.59 11.74
N PHE A 91 0.08 -19.21 11.02
CA PHE A 91 -0.72 -20.32 11.53
C PHE A 91 0.12 -21.57 11.81
N LYS A 92 1.02 -21.94 10.89
CA LYS A 92 1.96 -23.05 11.09
C LYS A 92 2.82 -22.83 12.35
N ASP A 93 3.38 -21.63 12.49
CA ASP A 93 4.21 -21.26 13.65
C ASP A 93 3.40 -21.25 14.95
N ALA A 94 2.10 -21.02 14.87
CA ALA A 94 1.17 -21.14 16.00
C ALA A 94 0.67 -22.57 16.28
N GLY A 95 1.15 -23.57 15.53
CA GLY A 95 0.81 -24.98 15.72
C GLY A 95 -0.35 -25.50 14.86
N ASN A 96 -0.91 -24.68 13.95
CA ASN A 96 -1.92 -25.11 12.99
C ASN A 96 -1.37 -25.05 11.56
N SER A 97 -0.84 -26.17 11.09
CA SER A 97 -0.24 -26.26 9.75
C SER A 97 -1.24 -26.65 8.63
N THR A 98 -2.51 -26.87 8.93
CA THR A 98 -3.48 -27.50 8.00
C THR A 98 -3.54 -26.78 6.65
N VAL A 99 -3.74 -25.47 6.64
CA VAL A 99 -3.83 -24.69 5.38
C VAL A 99 -2.44 -24.59 4.73
N TYR A 100 -1.39 -24.41 5.52
CA TYR A 100 -0.02 -24.39 5.03
C TYR A 100 0.34 -25.67 4.28
N ASP A 101 0.14 -26.84 4.88
CA ASP A 101 0.52 -28.13 4.29
C ASP A 101 -0.26 -28.41 3.00
N ASN A 102 -1.50 -27.94 2.90
CA ASN A 102 -2.35 -28.17 1.75
C ASN A 102 -2.20 -27.14 0.62
N LYS A 103 -1.79 -25.90 0.91
CA LYS A 103 -1.90 -24.79 -0.04
C LYS A 103 -0.60 -24.04 -0.30
N TYR A 104 0.35 -24.05 0.62
CA TYR A 104 1.52 -23.18 0.54
C TYR A 104 2.33 -23.37 -0.76
N GLU A 105 2.61 -24.60 -1.19
CA GLU A 105 3.39 -24.85 -2.41
C GLU A 105 2.63 -24.44 -3.68
N THR A 106 1.30 -24.59 -3.69
CA THR A 106 0.46 -24.11 -4.78
C THR A 106 0.50 -22.58 -4.87
N PHE A 107 0.42 -21.90 -3.74
CA PHE A 107 0.49 -20.43 -3.66
C PHE A 107 1.89 -19.92 -3.98
N LYS A 108 2.95 -20.60 -3.56
CA LYS A 108 4.32 -20.29 -3.95
C LYS A 108 4.51 -20.37 -5.47
N SER A 109 3.95 -21.41 -6.11
CA SER A 109 3.96 -21.56 -7.56
C SER A 109 3.14 -20.46 -8.26
N LEU A 110 1.99 -20.07 -7.70
CA LEU A 110 1.19 -18.96 -8.19
C LEU A 110 1.97 -17.65 -8.10
N LEU A 111 2.60 -17.38 -6.95
CA LEU A 111 3.42 -16.19 -6.72
C LEU A 111 4.55 -16.08 -7.76
N ALA A 112 5.27 -17.17 -8.01
CA ALA A 112 6.34 -17.20 -9.01
C ALA A 112 5.82 -16.87 -10.42
N ARG A 113 4.63 -17.38 -10.79
CA ARG A 113 3.98 -17.06 -12.07
C ARG A 113 3.55 -15.60 -12.16
N LEU A 114 3.03 -15.02 -11.06
CA LEU A 114 2.67 -13.62 -11.01
C LEU A 114 3.90 -12.71 -11.19
N TYR A 115 5.02 -13.03 -10.54
CA TYR A 115 6.26 -12.27 -10.78
C TYR A 115 6.82 -12.46 -12.19
N ALA A 116 6.70 -13.63 -12.79
CA ALA A 116 7.03 -13.83 -14.21
C ALA A 116 6.13 -12.96 -15.12
N GLY A 117 4.86 -12.81 -14.78
CA GLY A 117 3.93 -11.92 -15.48
C GLY A 117 4.23 -10.44 -15.29
N LEU A 118 4.76 -10.06 -14.15
CA LEU A 118 5.18 -8.68 -13.86
C LEU A 118 6.33 -8.23 -14.80
N GLU A 119 7.16 -9.16 -15.29
CA GLU A 119 8.24 -8.86 -16.25
C GLU A 119 7.72 -8.24 -17.56
N TYR A 120 6.45 -8.45 -17.92
CA TYR A 120 5.81 -7.79 -19.08
C TYR A 120 5.54 -6.29 -18.86
N TYR A 121 5.62 -5.82 -17.63
CA TYR A 121 5.53 -4.39 -17.27
C TYR A 121 6.91 -3.77 -17.12
N LYS A 122 7.99 -4.56 -17.09
CA LYS A 122 9.36 -4.05 -16.92
C LYS A 122 9.90 -3.47 -18.22
N GLY A 123 10.60 -2.36 -18.09
CA GLY A 123 11.36 -1.74 -19.18
C GLY A 123 12.66 -1.14 -18.65
N THR A 124 13.45 -0.55 -19.55
CA THR A 124 14.73 0.08 -19.19
C THR A 124 14.84 1.45 -19.84
N PHE A 125 15.30 2.45 -19.08
CA PHE A 125 15.51 3.81 -19.58
C PHE A 125 16.62 4.53 -18.82
N GLU A 126 17.13 5.60 -19.39
CA GLU A 126 18.06 6.52 -18.73
C GLU A 126 17.27 7.66 -18.05
N LEU A 127 17.57 7.91 -16.78
CA LEU A 127 16.96 8.97 -15.97
C LEU A 127 18.00 9.92 -15.45
N THR A 128 17.81 11.23 -15.69
CA THR A 128 18.51 12.30 -15.01
C THR A 128 17.71 12.74 -13.80
N SER A 129 18.23 12.48 -12.61
CA SER A 129 17.65 12.86 -11.32
C SER A 129 18.26 14.15 -10.76
N TYR A 130 17.99 14.45 -9.49
CA TYR A 130 18.58 15.60 -8.80
C TYR A 130 20.08 15.45 -8.54
N THR A 131 20.60 14.23 -8.53
CA THR A 131 21.99 13.92 -8.14
C THR A 131 22.84 13.31 -9.25
N GLY A 132 22.23 12.90 -10.36
CA GLY A 132 22.98 12.31 -11.48
C GLY A 132 22.10 11.69 -12.54
N THR A 133 22.74 11.04 -13.50
CA THR A 133 22.09 10.26 -14.55
C THR A 133 22.44 8.78 -14.37
N ALA A 134 21.41 7.93 -14.41
CA ALA A 134 21.58 6.50 -14.27
C ALA A 134 20.56 5.73 -15.15
N THR A 135 20.92 4.50 -15.51
CA THR A 135 20.01 3.58 -16.20
C THR A 135 19.22 2.76 -15.18
N TRP A 136 17.90 2.78 -15.30
CA TRP A 136 17.00 2.08 -14.42
C TRP A 136 16.08 1.12 -15.18
N SER A 137 15.68 0.04 -14.54
CA SER A 137 14.72 -0.94 -15.07
C SER A 137 13.51 -1.08 -14.16
N PRO A 138 12.63 -0.06 -14.06
CA PRO A 138 11.39 -0.10 -13.30
C PRO A 138 10.28 -0.81 -14.07
N TYR A 139 9.07 -0.75 -13.52
CA TYR A 139 7.84 -1.24 -14.13
C TYR A 139 7.00 -0.07 -14.65
N GLY A 140 6.55 -0.18 -15.91
CA GLY A 140 5.64 0.76 -16.54
C GLY A 140 4.19 0.48 -16.21
N VAL A 141 3.34 1.47 -16.45
CA VAL A 141 1.89 1.37 -16.19
C VAL A 141 1.23 0.28 -17.04
N HIS A 142 1.64 0.16 -18.31
CA HIS A 142 1.00 -0.71 -19.29
C HIS A 142 1.82 -1.97 -19.61
N ARG A 143 1.11 -3.09 -19.75
CA ARG A 143 1.70 -4.37 -20.13
C ARG A 143 2.19 -4.35 -21.58
N ALA A 144 3.44 -4.75 -21.79
CA ALA A 144 4.01 -4.95 -23.12
C ALA A 144 3.66 -6.34 -23.70
N SER A 145 3.94 -6.52 -24.97
CA SER A 145 3.77 -7.80 -25.66
C SER A 145 4.85 -8.83 -25.32
N SER A 146 6.00 -8.37 -24.81
CA SER A 146 7.15 -9.22 -24.45
C SER A 146 7.76 -8.78 -23.13
N PRO A 147 8.32 -9.71 -22.32
CA PRO A 147 8.98 -9.36 -21.06
C PRO A 147 10.14 -8.39 -21.27
N GLY A 148 10.28 -7.42 -20.36
CA GLY A 148 11.39 -6.47 -20.37
C GLY A 148 11.31 -5.35 -21.42
N THR A 149 10.19 -5.24 -22.15
CA THR A 149 10.04 -4.27 -23.26
C THR A 149 8.99 -3.20 -23.03
N ALA A 150 8.49 -3.05 -21.80
CA ALA A 150 7.49 -2.03 -21.48
C ALA A 150 8.04 -0.62 -21.64
N ALA A 151 7.17 0.31 -22.03
CA ALA A 151 7.47 1.72 -22.01
C ALA A 151 7.56 2.19 -20.54
N VAL A 152 8.68 2.82 -20.18
CA VAL A 152 8.94 3.29 -18.81
C VAL A 152 9.52 4.70 -18.76
N ALA A 153 9.73 5.36 -19.89
CA ALA A 153 10.26 6.72 -19.93
C ALA A 153 9.16 7.77 -19.71
N GLY A 154 9.52 8.91 -19.13
CA GLY A 154 8.60 10.02 -18.95
C GLY A 154 7.42 9.69 -18.04
N ILE A 155 6.20 9.80 -18.59
CA ILE A 155 4.95 9.55 -17.86
C ILE A 155 4.52 8.07 -17.84
N GLU A 156 5.27 7.20 -18.52
CA GLU A 156 4.93 5.78 -18.68
C GLU A 156 5.21 4.93 -17.42
N ASN A 157 5.91 5.49 -16.43
CA ASN A 157 6.01 4.90 -15.11
C ASN A 157 5.79 5.95 -14.03
N VAL A 158 5.30 5.50 -12.88
CA VAL A 158 5.09 6.30 -11.67
C VAL A 158 5.78 5.64 -10.48
N TYR A 159 6.19 6.45 -9.50
CA TYR A 159 6.94 5.93 -8.35
C TYR A 159 6.08 5.13 -7.39
N ASP A 160 4.79 5.45 -7.26
CA ASP A 160 3.88 4.71 -6.39
C ASP A 160 3.68 3.25 -6.83
N ASP A 161 3.59 2.98 -8.12
CA ASP A 161 3.54 1.60 -8.64
C ASP A 161 4.76 0.78 -8.18
N GLN A 162 5.95 1.39 -8.19
CA GLN A 162 7.16 0.75 -7.68
C GLN A 162 7.09 0.52 -6.15
N MET A 163 6.52 1.47 -5.40
CA MET A 163 6.40 1.36 -3.94
C MET A 163 5.49 0.20 -3.53
N TRP A 164 4.36 0.01 -4.22
CA TRP A 164 3.48 -1.13 -4.00
C TRP A 164 4.20 -2.45 -4.31
N ILE A 165 4.95 -2.51 -5.40
CA ILE A 165 5.76 -3.68 -5.79
C ILE A 165 6.87 -3.94 -4.77
N ILE A 166 7.58 -2.91 -4.28
CA ILE A 166 8.62 -3.05 -3.24
C ILE A 166 8.04 -3.69 -1.99
N ARG A 167 6.89 -3.23 -1.54
CA ARG A 167 6.20 -3.79 -0.37
C ARG A 167 5.96 -5.29 -0.56
N GLU A 168 5.44 -5.68 -1.70
CA GLU A 168 5.12 -7.09 -1.97
C GLU A 168 6.35 -7.96 -2.24
N LEU A 169 7.42 -7.40 -2.77
CA LEU A 169 8.71 -8.09 -2.87
C LEU A 169 9.29 -8.43 -1.49
N ILE A 170 9.21 -7.51 -0.52
CA ILE A 170 9.63 -7.79 0.86
C ILE A 170 8.74 -8.86 1.50
N ASN A 171 7.42 -8.79 1.27
CA ASN A 171 6.49 -9.80 1.74
C ASN A 171 6.72 -11.17 1.08
N ALA A 172 7.04 -11.20 -0.21
CA ALA A 172 7.41 -12.43 -0.93
C ALA A 172 8.70 -13.05 -0.37
N TRP A 173 9.70 -12.23 -0.07
CA TRP A 173 10.92 -12.70 0.62
C TRP A 173 10.59 -13.28 2.00
N ARG A 174 9.76 -12.63 2.80
CA ARG A 174 9.30 -13.14 4.11
C ARG A 174 8.55 -14.48 3.97
N ALA A 175 7.71 -14.58 2.95
CA ALA A 175 6.92 -15.78 2.69
C ALA A 175 7.78 -16.95 2.24
N THR A 176 8.77 -16.74 1.37
CA THR A 176 9.51 -17.81 0.67
C THR A 176 10.95 -18.00 1.12
N GLY A 177 11.59 -16.97 1.67
CA GLY A 177 13.04 -16.95 1.96
C GLY A 177 13.91 -16.75 0.72
N GLU A 178 13.34 -16.54 -0.47
CA GLU A 178 14.09 -16.41 -1.73
C GLU A 178 14.76 -15.03 -1.82
N ALA A 179 16.09 -14.97 -1.82
CA ALA A 179 16.89 -13.75 -1.77
C ALA A 179 16.60 -12.78 -2.94
N GLY A 180 16.29 -13.31 -4.13
CA GLY A 180 16.04 -12.49 -5.32
C GLY A 180 14.88 -11.50 -5.15
N TYR A 181 13.88 -11.79 -4.31
CA TYR A 181 12.82 -10.84 -4.00
C TYR A 181 13.34 -9.66 -3.20
N LEU A 182 14.17 -9.89 -2.17
CA LEU A 182 14.75 -8.79 -1.39
C LEU A 182 15.72 -7.95 -2.22
N GLU A 183 16.57 -8.59 -3.04
CA GLU A 183 17.49 -7.88 -3.95
C GLU A 183 16.74 -6.98 -4.92
N ARG A 184 15.62 -7.46 -5.49
CA ARG A 184 14.78 -6.66 -6.38
C ARG A 184 14.06 -5.53 -5.64
N ALA A 185 13.61 -5.75 -4.40
CA ALA A 185 13.03 -4.71 -3.55
C ALA A 185 14.03 -3.59 -3.28
N GLU A 186 15.27 -3.91 -2.94
CA GLU A 186 16.33 -2.92 -2.70
C GLU A 186 16.69 -2.15 -3.96
N TYR A 187 16.75 -2.81 -5.12
CA TYR A 187 16.98 -2.14 -6.41
C TYR A 187 15.90 -1.09 -6.71
N LEU A 188 14.63 -1.47 -6.57
CA LEU A 188 13.53 -0.53 -6.78
C LEU A 188 13.48 0.55 -5.71
N THR A 189 13.86 0.24 -4.46
CA THR A 189 13.99 1.23 -3.39
C THR A 189 15.04 2.29 -3.76
N ALA A 190 16.19 1.89 -4.28
CA ALA A 190 17.21 2.83 -4.75
C ALA A 190 16.67 3.71 -5.90
N TYR A 191 15.92 3.15 -6.84
CA TYR A 191 15.26 3.89 -7.92
C TYR A 191 14.26 4.92 -7.39
N VAL A 192 13.39 4.53 -6.46
CA VAL A 192 12.39 5.44 -5.87
C VAL A 192 13.05 6.55 -5.08
N LEU A 193 14.08 6.24 -4.28
CA LEU A 193 14.79 7.22 -3.47
C LEU A 193 15.68 8.16 -4.29
N ASP A 194 16.12 7.77 -5.48
CA ASP A 194 16.75 8.68 -6.45
C ASP A 194 15.78 9.77 -6.94
N GLY A 195 14.47 9.54 -6.82
CA GLY A 195 13.40 10.51 -7.05
C GLY A 195 13.12 11.48 -5.89
N TRP A 196 13.77 11.33 -4.73
CA TRP A 196 13.65 12.25 -3.61
C TRP A 196 14.26 13.61 -3.95
N ASP A 197 13.49 14.69 -3.75
CA ASP A 197 13.96 16.06 -4.01
C ASP A 197 14.89 16.53 -2.90
N CYS A 198 16.18 16.23 -3.08
CA CYS A 198 17.26 16.67 -2.18
C CYS A 198 17.82 18.06 -2.53
N THR A 199 17.19 18.82 -3.44
CA THR A 199 17.59 20.21 -3.72
C THR A 199 17.35 21.08 -2.50
N LEU A 200 18.26 22.06 -2.30
CA LEU A 200 18.21 22.89 -1.11
C LEU A 200 17.34 24.13 -1.32
N ASN A 201 16.50 24.42 -0.35
CA ASN A 201 15.74 25.66 -0.29
C ASN A 201 16.62 26.84 0.25
N ALA A 202 16.05 28.04 0.33
CA ALA A 202 16.75 29.24 0.82
C ALA A 202 17.30 29.12 2.24
N SER A 203 16.78 28.21 3.07
CA SER A 203 17.28 27.95 4.43
C SER A 203 18.33 26.82 4.49
N GLY A 204 18.74 26.27 3.35
CA GLY A 204 19.71 25.18 3.26
C GLY A 204 19.14 23.81 3.63
N LYS A 205 17.81 23.67 3.71
CA LYS A 205 17.12 22.38 3.93
C LYS A 205 16.67 21.79 2.61
N GLU A 206 16.61 20.46 2.53
CA GLU A 206 16.03 19.79 1.37
C GLU A 206 14.57 20.21 1.15
N ASN A 207 14.17 20.41 -0.13
CA ASN A 207 12.78 20.66 -0.48
C ASN A 207 11.90 19.46 -0.16
N GLY A 208 12.41 18.27 -0.35
CA GLY A 208 11.76 17.02 0.02
C GLY A 208 10.61 16.61 -0.89
N GLY A 209 10.10 15.43 -0.63
CA GLY A 209 9.04 14.79 -1.39
C GLY A 209 9.49 14.16 -2.69
N ILE A 210 8.75 13.15 -3.13
CA ILE A 210 8.94 12.42 -4.38
C ILE A 210 7.80 12.81 -5.31
N THR A 211 8.09 13.13 -6.57
CA THR A 211 7.06 13.43 -7.57
C THR A 211 6.26 12.17 -7.91
N TRP A 212 5.09 12.32 -8.55
CA TRP A 212 4.29 11.17 -8.93
C TRP A 212 5.07 10.16 -9.78
N GLY A 213 5.90 10.67 -10.67
CA GLY A 213 6.81 9.88 -11.48
C GLY A 213 7.92 10.77 -12.05
N PRO A 214 8.91 10.19 -12.75
CA PRO A 214 10.02 10.93 -13.32
C PRO A 214 9.58 11.98 -14.36
N GLY A 215 8.46 11.75 -15.05
CA GLY A 215 7.86 12.68 -16.01
C GLY A 215 6.92 13.72 -15.39
N TYR A 216 6.74 13.74 -14.09
CA TYR A 216 5.80 14.62 -13.38
C TYR A 216 6.52 15.62 -12.49
N VAL A 217 5.86 16.74 -12.18
CA VAL A 217 6.38 17.77 -11.27
C VAL A 217 5.61 17.84 -9.96
N THR A 218 4.35 17.38 -9.93
CA THR A 218 3.51 17.32 -8.73
C THR A 218 3.97 16.20 -7.80
N LYS A 219 3.89 16.43 -6.48
CA LYS A 219 4.31 15.49 -5.44
C LYS A 219 3.07 14.94 -4.73
N HIS A 220 2.84 13.64 -4.88
CA HIS A 220 1.59 13.00 -4.44
C HIS A 220 1.75 12.25 -3.12
N ALA A 221 0.65 12.10 -2.39
CA ALA A 221 0.60 11.22 -1.22
C ALA A 221 0.96 9.78 -1.60
N CYS A 222 0.44 9.29 -2.73
CA CYS A 222 0.73 7.94 -3.24
C CYS A 222 2.21 7.71 -3.59
N SER A 223 2.93 8.72 -4.01
CA SER A 223 4.36 8.62 -4.31
C SER A 223 5.27 8.97 -3.13
N ASN A 224 4.75 9.01 -1.92
CA ASN A 224 5.50 9.31 -0.69
C ASN A 224 5.19 8.31 0.44
N SER A 225 4.08 8.43 1.14
CA SER A 225 3.80 7.63 2.33
C SER A 225 3.78 6.10 2.15
N PRO A 226 3.43 5.51 0.98
CA PRO A 226 3.55 4.07 0.80
C PRO A 226 4.96 3.52 0.99
N MET A 227 5.99 4.39 0.87
CA MET A 227 7.39 3.97 1.04
C MET A 227 7.83 3.92 2.51
N ILE A 228 7.12 4.53 3.45
CA ILE A 228 7.54 4.61 4.86
C ILE A 228 7.66 3.20 5.47
N THR A 229 6.61 2.41 5.40
CA THR A 229 6.57 1.02 5.92
C THR A 229 7.66 0.14 5.29
N PRO A 230 7.82 0.03 3.96
CA PRO A 230 8.90 -0.73 3.36
C PRO A 230 10.30 -0.30 3.81
N LEU A 231 10.54 1.00 3.99
CA LEU A 231 11.82 1.51 4.47
C LEU A 231 12.08 1.11 5.93
N VAL A 232 11.07 1.16 6.80
CA VAL A 232 11.21 0.66 8.18
C VAL A 232 11.47 -0.84 8.18
N TRP A 233 10.81 -1.62 7.34
CA TRP A 233 11.06 -3.05 7.20
C TRP A 233 12.50 -3.34 6.73
N LEU A 234 13.01 -2.60 5.76
CA LEU A 234 14.40 -2.71 5.33
C LEU A 234 15.37 -2.30 6.44
N HIS A 235 15.05 -1.24 7.21
CA HIS A 235 15.83 -0.89 8.41
C HIS A 235 15.93 -2.09 9.37
N GLU A 236 14.82 -2.71 9.73
CA GLU A 236 14.82 -3.86 10.66
C GLU A 236 15.56 -5.08 10.09
N ILE A 237 15.49 -5.34 8.78
CA ILE A 237 16.25 -6.42 8.10
C ILE A 237 17.76 -6.21 8.22
N TYR A 238 18.23 -4.95 8.15
CA TYR A 238 19.65 -4.60 8.19
C TYR A 238 20.14 -4.10 9.55
N LYS A 239 19.27 -3.94 10.53
CA LYS A 239 19.61 -3.50 11.89
C LYS A 239 20.67 -4.42 12.52
N GLY A 240 21.74 -3.81 13.01
CA GLY A 240 22.88 -4.54 13.57
C GLY A 240 23.85 -5.14 12.57
N LYS A 241 23.60 -5.02 11.24
CA LYS A 241 24.50 -5.45 10.19
C LYS A 241 25.42 -4.32 9.74
N SER A 242 26.51 -4.68 9.04
CA SER A 242 27.50 -3.74 8.50
C SER A 242 27.28 -3.35 7.05
N ASP A 243 26.20 -3.84 6.42
CA ASP A 243 25.87 -3.56 5.02
C ASP A 243 25.75 -2.05 4.78
N GLU A 244 26.39 -1.57 3.72
CA GLU A 244 26.44 -0.17 3.34
C GLU A 244 25.69 0.11 2.03
N ILE A 245 25.27 1.37 1.86
CA ILE A 245 24.69 1.91 0.64
C ILE A 245 25.34 3.24 0.32
N THR A 246 25.60 3.47 -0.97
CA THR A 246 26.10 4.75 -1.49
C THR A 246 25.01 5.44 -2.30
N TYR A 247 24.76 6.72 -2.02
CA TYR A 247 23.71 7.52 -2.63
C TYR A 247 24.22 8.94 -2.96
N GLY A 248 23.50 9.63 -3.86
CA GLY A 248 23.82 11.00 -4.23
C GLY A 248 23.30 12.01 -3.22
N VAL A 249 24.05 13.08 -3.00
CA VAL A 249 23.67 14.23 -2.15
C VAL A 249 24.03 15.54 -2.85
N ILE A 250 23.39 16.63 -2.42
CA ILE A 250 23.68 17.98 -2.86
C ILE A 250 24.31 18.74 -1.70
N ASN A 251 25.51 19.28 -1.93
CA ASN A 251 26.22 20.10 -0.95
C ASN A 251 25.67 21.53 -0.89
N ALA A 252 26.00 22.28 0.16
CA ALA A 252 25.55 23.66 0.37
C ALA A 252 25.95 24.62 -0.79
N ASP A 253 27.00 24.32 -1.50
CA ASP A 253 27.47 25.07 -2.69
C ASP A 253 26.81 24.61 -4.01
N ASN A 254 25.75 23.81 -3.93
CA ASN A 254 25.03 23.19 -5.04
C ASN A 254 25.84 22.16 -5.86
N THR A 255 27.00 21.71 -5.40
CA THR A 255 27.73 20.61 -6.02
C THR A 255 27.13 19.26 -5.64
N ARG A 256 27.29 18.26 -6.51
CA ARG A 256 26.81 16.88 -6.27
C ARG A 256 27.97 16.01 -5.76
N ALA A 257 27.66 15.21 -4.75
CA ALA A 257 28.61 14.28 -4.14
C ALA A 257 27.97 12.91 -3.89
N LYS A 258 28.79 11.93 -3.55
CA LYS A 258 28.35 10.61 -3.08
C LYS A 258 28.60 10.51 -1.58
N LYS A 259 27.63 9.92 -0.87
CA LYS A 259 27.73 9.62 0.55
C LYS A 259 27.49 8.12 0.75
N THR A 260 28.21 7.52 1.67
CA THR A 260 28.03 6.11 2.06
C THR A 260 27.57 6.08 3.52
N SER A 261 26.56 5.25 3.80
CA SER A 261 26.00 5.05 5.13
C SER A 261 25.65 3.58 5.30
N LYS A 262 25.47 3.12 6.55
CA LYS A 262 24.87 1.80 6.80
C LYS A 262 23.46 1.76 6.23
N LYS A 263 23.08 0.66 5.59
CA LYS A 263 21.74 0.48 5.01
C LYS A 263 20.64 0.72 6.04
N ALA A 264 20.77 0.15 7.25
CA ALA A 264 19.79 0.32 8.30
C ALA A 264 19.54 1.81 8.64
N ASP A 265 20.61 2.58 8.81
CA ASP A 265 20.52 4.00 9.18
C ASP A 265 19.90 4.83 8.04
N TRP A 266 20.31 4.57 6.80
CA TRP A 266 19.81 5.26 5.62
C TRP A 266 18.31 5.02 5.39
N TYR A 267 17.85 3.76 5.50
CA TYR A 267 16.45 3.44 5.31
C TYR A 267 15.56 4.10 6.37
N LEU A 268 15.99 4.08 7.64
CA LEU A 268 15.24 4.77 8.70
C LEU A 268 15.23 6.29 8.52
N GLU A 269 16.37 6.89 8.15
CA GLU A 269 16.46 8.33 7.85
C GLU A 269 15.47 8.72 6.75
N MET A 270 15.41 7.96 5.66
CA MET A 270 14.50 8.24 4.55
C MET A 270 13.03 8.01 4.92
N ALA A 271 12.72 6.99 5.74
CA ALA A 271 11.38 6.79 6.26
C ALA A 271 10.89 8.02 7.05
N VAL A 272 11.74 8.56 7.93
CA VAL A 272 11.44 9.76 8.72
C VAL A 272 11.29 10.99 7.82
N LYS A 273 12.20 11.20 6.85
CA LYS A 273 12.12 12.33 5.91
C LYS A 273 10.81 12.33 5.11
N ILE A 274 10.40 11.18 4.61
CA ILE A 274 9.16 11.03 3.83
C ILE A 274 7.94 11.28 4.72
N TYR A 275 7.92 10.70 5.93
CA TYR A 275 6.87 10.94 6.92
C TYR A 275 6.73 12.42 7.26
N ASP A 276 7.84 13.09 7.59
CA ASP A 276 7.83 14.50 7.96
C ASP A 276 7.38 15.39 6.80
N TRP A 277 7.84 15.08 5.57
CA TRP A 277 7.41 15.82 4.38
C TRP A 277 5.90 15.70 4.15
N GLN A 278 5.35 14.49 4.13
CA GLN A 278 3.93 14.31 3.86
C GLN A 278 3.06 14.89 4.95
N LYS A 279 3.44 14.71 6.22
CA LYS A 279 2.74 15.32 7.35
C LYS A 279 2.79 16.85 7.29
N GLY A 280 3.93 17.43 6.90
CA GLY A 280 4.09 18.88 6.81
C GLY A 280 3.40 19.52 5.61
N CYS A 281 3.24 18.78 4.50
CA CYS A 281 2.75 19.34 3.24
C CYS A 281 1.32 18.95 2.88
N LEU A 282 0.81 17.79 3.33
CA LEU A 282 -0.48 17.24 2.86
C LEU A 282 -1.50 17.02 3.98
N LEU A 283 -1.16 17.27 5.24
CA LEU A 283 -2.10 17.14 6.35
C LEU A 283 -3.11 18.30 6.34
N ARG A 284 -4.39 17.95 6.30
CA ARG A 284 -5.52 18.89 6.34
C ARG A 284 -5.85 19.26 7.79
N SER A 285 -6.60 20.35 7.94
CA SER A 285 -7.10 20.82 9.24
C SER A 285 -8.08 19.85 9.91
N ASP A 286 -8.76 18.99 9.14
CA ASP A 286 -9.66 17.95 9.65
C ASP A 286 -8.94 16.64 10.03
N GLY A 287 -7.62 16.58 9.85
CA GLY A 287 -6.75 15.51 10.32
C GLY A 287 -6.59 14.33 9.37
N VAL A 288 -7.05 14.45 8.11
CA VAL A 288 -6.75 13.51 7.03
C VAL A 288 -5.86 14.16 5.97
N TYR A 289 -5.45 13.44 4.94
CA TYR A 289 -4.47 13.90 3.96
C TYR A 289 -5.10 14.20 2.60
N ASP A 290 -4.75 15.34 2.02
CA ASP A 290 -5.00 15.63 0.61
C ASP A 290 -4.17 14.76 -0.32
N ASP A 291 -4.52 14.74 -1.61
CA ASP A 291 -3.95 13.82 -2.59
C ASP A 291 -2.54 14.24 -3.04
N PHE A 292 -2.32 15.54 -3.31
CA PHE A 292 -1.02 15.99 -3.80
C PHE A 292 -0.74 17.47 -3.57
N MET A 293 0.55 17.84 -3.66
CA MET A 293 1.01 19.20 -3.83
C MET A 293 1.03 19.56 -5.31
N GLY A 294 0.31 20.59 -5.66
CA GLY A 294 0.19 21.14 -7.00
C GLY A 294 0.34 22.66 -7.02
N GLY A 295 -0.43 23.34 -7.87
CA GLY A 295 -0.45 24.80 -7.96
C GLY A 295 0.74 25.39 -8.72
N TYR A 296 1.32 24.62 -9.64
CA TYR A 296 2.31 25.16 -10.55
C TYR A 296 1.69 26.25 -11.42
N LYS A 297 2.26 27.45 -11.41
CA LYS A 297 1.69 28.65 -12.07
C LYS A 297 1.37 28.48 -13.56
N THR A 298 1.98 27.50 -14.22
CA THR A 298 1.81 27.20 -15.64
C THR A 298 0.88 26.01 -15.90
N GLY A 299 0.25 25.44 -14.88
CA GLY A 299 -0.72 24.36 -14.99
C GLY A 299 -0.16 23.11 -15.69
N GLY A 300 0.45 22.18 -14.98
CA GLY A 300 0.98 20.93 -15.53
C GLY A 300 2.35 21.07 -16.17
N GLY A 301 3.27 21.74 -15.49
CA GLY A 301 4.67 21.94 -15.94
C GLY A 301 5.40 20.61 -16.21
N GLN A 302 6.44 20.70 -17.02
CA GLN A 302 7.35 19.59 -17.29
C GLN A 302 8.55 19.67 -16.35
N PRO A 303 9.24 18.53 -16.07
CA PRO A 303 10.49 18.55 -15.34
C PRO A 303 11.51 19.51 -15.97
N GLU A 304 12.07 20.39 -15.15
CA GLU A 304 13.11 21.31 -15.54
C GLU A 304 14.48 20.80 -15.09
N TYR A 305 15.52 21.25 -15.79
CA TYR A 305 16.90 20.84 -15.55
C TYR A 305 17.81 22.04 -15.45
N GLU A 306 18.91 21.86 -14.72
CA GLU A 306 20.02 22.83 -14.64
C GLU A 306 21.34 22.14 -15.00
N THR A 307 22.33 22.93 -15.38
CA THR A 307 23.71 22.46 -15.61
C THR A 307 24.62 22.97 -14.50
N VAL A 308 25.26 22.04 -13.79
CA VAL A 308 26.23 22.34 -12.73
C VAL A 308 27.53 21.63 -13.09
N ASN A 309 28.62 22.37 -13.20
CA ASN A 309 29.96 21.85 -13.58
C ASN A 309 29.93 20.96 -14.85
N GLY A 310 29.13 21.38 -15.86
CA GLY A 310 29.01 20.69 -17.14
C GLY A 310 28.08 19.47 -17.16
N SER A 311 27.52 19.08 -16.05
CA SER A 311 26.54 17.94 -15.94
C SER A 311 25.12 18.44 -15.73
N LYS A 312 24.16 17.73 -16.33
CA LYS A 312 22.74 18.04 -16.26
C LYS A 312 22.10 17.37 -15.03
N TYR A 313 21.27 18.13 -14.30
CA TYR A 313 20.52 17.64 -13.13
C TYR A 313 19.10 18.18 -13.13
N ARG A 314 18.17 17.42 -12.55
CA ARG A 314 16.79 17.87 -12.35
C ARG A 314 16.76 19.01 -11.34
N LYS A 315 15.89 20.01 -11.58
CA LYS A 315 15.59 21.11 -10.66
C LYS A 315 14.36 20.81 -9.81
N ASN A 316 14.31 21.45 -8.63
CA ASN A 316 13.05 21.53 -7.88
C ASN A 316 11.99 22.29 -8.68
N THR A 317 10.74 21.84 -8.57
CA THR A 317 9.56 22.60 -8.98
C THR A 317 8.86 23.13 -7.74
N ALA A 318 8.68 24.45 -7.66
CA ALA A 318 7.97 25.08 -6.55
C ALA A 318 6.48 24.72 -6.63
N LEU A 319 5.95 24.14 -5.56
CA LEU A 319 4.55 23.75 -5.41
C LEU A 319 3.96 24.50 -4.21
N TYR A 320 2.69 24.92 -4.31
CA TYR A 320 2.11 25.86 -3.35
C TYR A 320 0.80 25.36 -2.72
N ASP A 321 0.02 24.51 -3.43
CA ASP A 321 -1.34 24.20 -3.04
C ASP A 321 -1.49 22.71 -2.71
N MET A 322 -2.15 22.41 -1.59
CA MET A 322 -2.69 21.09 -1.33
C MET A 322 -3.94 20.87 -2.18
N VAL A 323 -4.01 19.75 -2.88
CA VAL A 323 -5.10 19.40 -3.79
C VAL A 323 -5.69 18.06 -3.36
N GLY A 324 -7.01 18.04 -3.11
CA GLY A 324 -7.77 16.83 -2.77
C GLY A 324 -8.25 16.07 -4.02
N PRO A 325 -9.12 15.09 -3.81
CA PRO A 325 -9.76 14.78 -2.53
C PRO A 325 -8.87 13.99 -1.57
N ALA A 326 -9.29 13.90 -0.30
CA ALA A 326 -8.68 12.99 0.64
C ALA A 326 -9.16 11.55 0.33
N TYR A 327 -8.23 10.69 -0.04
CA TYR A 327 -8.49 9.25 -0.20
C TYR A 327 -8.10 8.47 1.07
N SER A 328 -8.80 7.37 1.35
CA SER A 328 -8.57 6.58 2.56
C SER A 328 -7.16 5.98 2.63
N TYR A 329 -6.58 5.61 1.49
CA TYR A 329 -5.21 5.07 1.43
C TYR A 329 -4.13 6.08 1.85
N ASN A 330 -4.34 7.39 1.66
CA ASN A 330 -3.39 8.42 2.09
C ASN A 330 -3.21 8.40 3.62
N SER A 331 -4.33 8.29 4.34
CA SER A 331 -4.30 8.12 5.80
C SER A 331 -3.83 6.73 6.21
N GLY A 332 -4.21 5.68 5.47
CA GLY A 332 -3.82 4.30 5.74
C GLY A 332 -2.31 4.09 5.68
N THR A 333 -1.63 4.59 4.66
CA THR A 333 -0.17 4.50 4.51
C THR A 333 0.58 5.33 5.54
N MET A 334 0.08 6.52 5.87
CA MET A 334 0.65 7.33 6.96
C MET A 334 0.47 6.66 8.33
N LEU A 335 -0.66 5.99 8.54
CA LEU A 335 -0.94 5.28 9.79
C LEU A 335 -0.06 4.03 9.95
N SER A 336 0.07 3.21 8.89
CA SER A 336 1.03 2.09 8.87
C SER A 336 2.44 2.59 9.12
N GLY A 337 2.84 3.64 8.39
CA GLY A 337 4.18 4.21 8.49
C GLY A 337 4.51 4.74 9.89
N VAL A 338 3.59 5.48 10.52
CA VAL A 338 3.85 6.01 11.87
C VAL A 338 3.83 4.93 12.95
N ALA A 339 3.00 3.88 12.79
CA ALA A 339 3.01 2.72 13.69
C ALA A 339 4.35 1.97 13.59
N ASP A 340 4.85 1.75 12.39
CA ASP A 340 6.15 1.12 12.15
C ASP A 340 7.32 1.98 12.67
N LEU A 341 7.26 3.30 12.47
CA LEU A 341 8.25 4.23 13.03
C LEU A 341 8.25 4.20 14.57
N TYR A 342 7.07 4.08 15.20
CA TYR A 342 7.00 3.87 16.64
C TYR A 342 7.68 2.56 17.06
N GLY A 343 7.37 1.46 16.37
CA GLY A 343 7.99 0.16 16.62
C GLY A 343 9.52 0.20 16.52
N ALA A 344 10.06 0.87 15.50
CA ALA A 344 11.50 0.96 15.27
C ALA A 344 12.24 1.91 16.23
N THR A 345 11.57 2.97 16.73
CA THR A 345 12.23 4.07 17.47
C THR A 345 11.77 4.23 18.90
N SER A 346 10.62 3.69 19.28
CA SER A 346 9.94 3.86 20.58
C SER A 346 9.68 5.34 20.95
N LYS A 347 9.55 6.24 19.95
CA LYS A 347 9.26 7.65 20.19
C LYS A 347 7.77 7.87 20.45
N ASP A 348 7.41 8.28 21.65
CA ASP A 348 6.02 8.50 22.09
C ASP A 348 5.22 9.45 21.17
N SER A 349 5.88 10.39 20.51
CA SER A 349 5.23 11.29 19.55
C SER A 349 4.63 10.56 18.35
N TYR A 350 5.24 9.46 17.90
CA TYR A 350 4.68 8.64 16.83
C TYR A 350 3.44 7.87 17.31
N LEU A 351 3.47 7.29 18.51
CA LEU A 351 2.30 6.62 19.08
C LEU A 351 1.14 7.59 19.31
N ALA A 352 1.43 8.78 19.86
CA ALA A 352 0.42 9.81 20.05
C ALA A 352 -0.25 10.20 18.72
N TYR A 353 0.56 10.37 17.67
CA TYR A 353 0.04 10.70 16.35
C TYR A 353 -0.71 9.52 15.70
N ALA A 354 -0.26 8.28 15.88
CA ALA A 354 -1.00 7.10 15.40
C ALA A 354 -2.40 7.04 16.00
N LYS A 355 -2.55 7.32 17.29
CA LYS A 355 -3.85 7.41 17.98
C LYS A 355 -4.74 8.51 17.39
N GLU A 356 -4.18 9.70 17.21
CA GLU A 356 -4.89 10.84 16.62
C GLU A 356 -5.36 10.53 15.19
N LEU A 357 -4.46 10.01 14.35
CA LEU A 357 -4.79 9.70 12.95
C LEU A 357 -5.81 8.57 12.84
N THR A 358 -5.78 7.58 13.73
CA THR A 358 -6.80 6.53 13.82
C THR A 358 -8.18 7.14 14.03
N ASP A 359 -8.34 7.99 15.04
CA ASP A 359 -9.63 8.64 15.36
C ASP A 359 -10.12 9.52 14.20
N LYS A 360 -9.22 10.36 13.65
CA LYS A 360 -9.56 11.31 12.60
C LYS A 360 -9.96 10.59 11.30
N SER A 361 -9.19 9.60 10.87
CA SER A 361 -9.46 8.85 9.65
C SER A 361 -10.74 8.00 9.78
N PHE A 362 -10.96 7.35 10.92
CA PHE A 362 -12.17 6.57 11.14
C PHE A 362 -13.42 7.45 11.12
N LYS A 363 -13.40 8.60 11.80
CA LYS A 363 -14.49 9.57 11.77
C LYS A 363 -14.76 10.11 10.36
N TYR A 364 -13.71 10.27 9.55
CA TYR A 364 -13.84 10.83 8.21
C TYR A 364 -14.37 9.80 7.21
N PHE A 365 -13.84 8.57 7.19
CA PHE A 365 -14.11 7.58 6.16
C PHE A 365 -15.21 6.57 6.50
N ALA A 366 -15.44 6.26 7.78
CA ALA A 366 -16.45 5.30 8.23
C ALA A 366 -17.74 6.00 8.63
N LYS A 367 -18.88 5.57 8.06
CA LYS A 367 -20.21 6.14 8.34
C LYS A 367 -21.14 5.08 8.89
N LEU A 368 -21.43 5.13 10.19
CA LEU A 368 -22.30 4.17 10.87
C LEU A 368 -23.73 4.28 10.31
N GLY A 369 -24.32 3.14 9.97
CA GLY A 369 -25.73 3.00 9.60
C GLY A 369 -26.10 3.64 8.25
N ALA A 370 -25.13 4.06 7.43
CA ALA A 370 -25.44 4.71 6.16
C ALA A 370 -26.03 3.77 5.10
N THR A 371 -25.71 2.48 5.13
CA THR A 371 -26.25 1.46 4.20
C THR A 371 -27.00 0.37 4.95
N VAL A 372 -26.40 -0.19 6.00
CA VAL A 372 -26.99 -1.21 6.85
C VAL A 372 -26.93 -0.70 8.29
N PRO A 373 -28.03 -0.75 9.07
CA PRO A 373 -27.99 -0.42 10.49
C PRO A 373 -26.87 -1.19 11.20
N ASP A 374 -26.24 -0.58 12.18
CA ASP A 374 -25.16 -1.14 13.00
C ASP A 374 -23.88 -1.53 12.27
N HIS A 375 -23.74 -1.22 10.96
CA HIS A 375 -22.52 -1.40 10.18
C HIS A 375 -21.94 -0.06 9.75
N TYR A 376 -20.61 0.02 9.74
CA TYR A 376 -19.89 1.16 9.17
C TYR A 376 -19.79 1.02 7.65
N THR A 377 -20.22 2.04 6.93
CA THR A 377 -20.13 2.11 5.47
C THR A 377 -18.89 2.90 5.07
N TYR A 378 -18.10 2.32 4.18
CA TYR A 378 -16.98 2.97 3.51
C TYR A 378 -17.33 3.27 2.05
N SER A 379 -16.80 4.36 1.49
CA SER A 379 -17.01 4.67 0.08
C SER A 379 -16.48 3.56 -0.83
N VAL A 380 -17.22 3.26 -1.89
CA VAL A 380 -16.85 2.30 -2.94
C VAL A 380 -16.74 2.95 -4.32
N THR A 381 -16.78 4.30 -4.38
CA THR A 381 -16.68 5.04 -5.64
C THR A 381 -15.25 4.97 -6.18
N GLY A 382 -15.10 4.74 -7.48
CA GLY A 382 -13.79 4.62 -8.13
C GLY A 382 -12.98 3.47 -7.53
N ASN A 383 -11.75 3.74 -7.12
CA ASN A 383 -10.83 2.74 -6.58
C ASN A 383 -10.89 2.59 -5.05
N ASN A 384 -11.87 3.25 -4.39
CA ASN A 384 -12.01 3.18 -2.94
C ASN A 384 -12.10 1.75 -2.37
N PRO A 385 -12.65 0.72 -3.05
CA PRO A 385 -12.61 -0.64 -2.49
C PRO A 385 -11.20 -1.13 -2.16
N TRP A 386 -10.19 -0.81 -2.99
CA TRP A 386 -8.79 -1.12 -2.69
C TRP A 386 -8.17 -0.08 -1.74
N PHE A 387 -8.53 1.20 -1.84
CA PHE A 387 -8.05 2.23 -0.91
C PHE A 387 -8.44 1.92 0.54
N ASN A 388 -9.60 1.32 0.74
CA ASN A 388 -10.08 0.90 2.05
C ASN A 388 -9.28 -0.29 2.61
N ASP A 389 -8.81 -1.23 1.78
CA ASP A 389 -7.87 -2.27 2.20
C ASP A 389 -6.56 -1.66 2.75
N VAL A 390 -6.03 -0.64 2.06
CA VAL A 390 -4.84 0.08 2.55
C VAL A 390 -5.10 0.78 3.88
N LEU A 391 -6.31 1.32 4.10
CA LEU A 391 -6.69 1.91 5.39
C LEU A 391 -6.81 0.84 6.49
N LEU A 392 -7.39 -0.33 6.20
CA LEU A 392 -7.45 -1.45 7.12
C LEU A 392 -6.05 -1.87 7.59
N ARG A 393 -5.08 -1.96 6.67
CA ARG A 393 -3.68 -2.26 7.03
C ARG A 393 -3.11 -1.23 8.02
N GLY A 394 -3.47 0.04 7.85
CA GLY A 394 -3.11 1.09 8.80
C GLY A 394 -3.71 0.87 10.19
N TYR A 395 -4.99 0.53 10.26
CA TYR A 395 -5.65 0.24 11.54
C TYR A 395 -5.06 -1.00 12.22
N ILE A 396 -4.76 -2.06 11.47
CA ILE A 396 -4.11 -3.27 12.02
C ILE A 396 -2.71 -2.95 12.56
N ALA A 397 -1.91 -2.16 11.84
CA ALA A 397 -0.60 -1.74 12.31
C ALA A 397 -0.70 -0.93 13.62
N ALA A 398 -1.67 -0.02 13.71
CA ALA A 398 -1.93 0.77 14.92
C ALA A 398 -2.46 -0.10 16.07
N ALA A 399 -3.32 -1.07 15.80
CA ALA A 399 -3.88 -2.00 16.80
C ALA A 399 -2.80 -2.87 17.48
N GLY A 400 -1.65 -3.05 16.84
CA GLY A 400 -0.49 -3.68 17.46
C GLY A 400 0.08 -2.91 18.65
N TYR A 401 -0.27 -1.63 18.80
CA TYR A 401 0.26 -0.75 19.86
C TYR A 401 -0.79 -0.16 20.78
N PHE A 402 -2.08 -0.10 20.38
CA PHE A 402 -3.15 0.36 21.26
C PHE A 402 -4.52 -0.19 20.83
N SER A 403 -5.33 -0.60 21.80
CA SER A 403 -6.62 -1.26 21.58
C SER A 403 -7.71 -0.33 21.01
N GLY A 404 -7.53 0.99 21.01
CA GLY A 404 -8.48 1.92 20.41
C GLY A 404 -8.67 1.74 18.89
N ALA A 405 -7.71 1.11 18.21
CA ALA A 405 -7.82 0.79 16.80
C ALA A 405 -8.64 -0.49 16.50
N ASP A 406 -8.92 -1.31 17.52
CA ASP A 406 -9.63 -2.60 17.33
C ASP A 406 -11.04 -2.41 16.78
N VAL A 407 -11.77 -1.38 17.18
CA VAL A 407 -13.10 -1.05 16.65
C VAL A 407 -13.04 -0.71 15.16
N CYS A 408 -11.98 -0.05 14.72
CA CYS A 408 -11.79 0.26 13.31
C CYS A 408 -11.56 -1.02 12.50
N VAL A 409 -10.71 -1.92 12.99
CA VAL A 409 -10.45 -3.23 12.37
C VAL A 409 -11.72 -4.08 12.35
N GLN A 410 -12.48 -4.14 13.47
CA GLN A 410 -13.73 -4.90 13.57
C GLN A 410 -14.77 -4.42 12.56
N SER A 411 -14.83 -3.13 12.26
CA SER A 411 -15.79 -2.59 11.28
C SER A 411 -15.60 -3.17 9.87
N TYR A 412 -14.37 -3.53 9.50
CA TYR A 412 -14.10 -4.23 8.22
C TYR A 412 -14.51 -5.69 8.28
N GLN A 413 -14.22 -6.37 9.40
CA GLN A 413 -14.66 -7.76 9.60
C GLN A 413 -16.18 -7.87 9.49
N ASP A 414 -16.93 -6.95 10.13
CA ASP A 414 -18.39 -6.92 10.09
C ASP A 414 -18.91 -6.75 8.65
N CYS A 415 -18.29 -5.85 7.84
CA CYS A 415 -18.67 -5.67 6.44
C CYS A 415 -18.39 -6.91 5.58
N LEU A 416 -17.24 -7.54 5.78
CA LEU A 416 -16.82 -8.74 5.04
C LEU A 416 -17.70 -9.94 5.38
N ASP A 417 -18.02 -10.14 6.66
CA ASP A 417 -18.92 -11.22 7.11
C ASP A 417 -20.33 -11.00 6.56
N TYR A 418 -20.86 -9.77 6.63
CA TYR A 418 -22.16 -9.45 6.05
C TYR A 418 -22.21 -9.77 4.54
N ALA A 419 -21.19 -9.35 3.79
CA ALA A 419 -21.14 -9.61 2.35
C ALA A 419 -21.01 -11.10 2.02
N TRP A 420 -20.20 -11.83 2.78
CA TRP A 420 -20.02 -13.27 2.61
C TRP A 420 -21.34 -14.03 2.82
N ASP A 421 -22.06 -13.69 3.86
CA ASP A 421 -23.30 -14.37 4.23
C ASP A 421 -24.48 -13.99 3.32
N LYS A 422 -24.50 -12.78 2.77
CA LYS A 422 -25.65 -12.26 2.00
C LYS A 422 -25.45 -12.25 0.50
N PHE A 423 -24.21 -12.09 0.04
CA PHE A 423 -23.96 -11.71 -1.36
C PHE A 423 -22.90 -12.54 -2.07
N LEU A 424 -22.31 -13.56 -1.44
CA LEU A 424 -21.34 -14.40 -2.12
C LEU A 424 -21.93 -15.05 -3.36
N GLU A 425 -21.39 -14.77 -4.55
CA GLU A 425 -21.82 -15.33 -5.82
C GLU A 425 -20.63 -15.92 -6.57
N ASN A 426 -20.65 -17.22 -6.85
CA ASN A 426 -19.55 -17.93 -7.51
C ASN A 426 -18.17 -17.58 -6.92
N ASN A 427 -18.05 -17.65 -5.59
CA ASN A 427 -16.85 -17.28 -4.82
C ASN A 427 -16.31 -15.87 -5.15
N THR A 428 -17.19 -14.94 -5.46
CA THR A 428 -16.87 -13.53 -5.68
C THR A 428 -17.75 -12.66 -4.81
N LEU A 429 -17.20 -11.60 -4.22
CA LEU A 429 -17.92 -10.61 -3.43
C LEU A 429 -18.25 -9.37 -4.29
N PRO A 430 -19.36 -8.68 -4.00
CA PRO A 430 -19.71 -7.44 -4.72
C PRO A 430 -18.75 -6.31 -4.39
N VAL A 431 -18.70 -5.31 -5.26
CA VAL A 431 -17.92 -4.08 -5.02
C VAL A 431 -18.36 -3.39 -3.73
N SER A 432 -19.67 -3.28 -3.51
CA SER A 432 -20.24 -2.77 -2.26
C SER A 432 -20.59 -3.94 -1.33
N LEU A 433 -19.84 -4.11 -0.25
CA LEU A 433 -20.04 -5.19 0.70
C LEU A 433 -21.40 -5.12 1.42
N LEU A 434 -21.97 -3.93 1.61
CA LEU A 434 -23.21 -3.73 2.34
C LEU A 434 -24.44 -3.53 1.44
N ALA A 435 -24.26 -2.97 0.22
CA ALA A 435 -25.37 -2.80 -0.73
C ALA A 435 -25.59 -4.02 -1.63
N GLY A 436 -24.57 -4.85 -1.80
CA GLY A 436 -24.63 -6.05 -2.61
C GLY A 436 -24.58 -5.80 -4.13
N TRP A 437 -25.22 -6.69 -4.87
CA TRP A 437 -25.23 -6.74 -6.32
C TRP A 437 -26.28 -5.83 -6.95
N ASN A 438 -26.00 -5.33 -8.15
CA ASN A 438 -27.00 -4.68 -8.98
C ASN A 438 -28.06 -5.72 -9.42
N SER A 439 -29.33 -5.31 -9.45
CA SER A 439 -30.43 -6.15 -9.93
C SER A 439 -30.26 -6.58 -11.40
N ASP A 440 -29.70 -5.70 -12.24
CA ASP A 440 -29.26 -6.06 -13.58
C ASP A 440 -27.92 -6.81 -13.51
N LYS A 441 -27.97 -8.13 -13.60
CA LYS A 441 -26.82 -9.02 -13.47
C LYS A 441 -25.68 -8.71 -14.45
N SER A 442 -26.00 -8.17 -15.63
CA SER A 442 -24.99 -7.81 -16.65
C SER A 442 -24.07 -6.67 -16.22
N LYS A 443 -24.48 -5.87 -15.22
CA LYS A 443 -23.73 -4.72 -14.68
C LYS A 443 -22.79 -5.09 -13.53
N ASN A 444 -22.80 -6.32 -13.08
CA ASN A 444 -22.01 -6.79 -11.94
C ASN A 444 -20.60 -7.23 -12.36
N ASN A 445 -19.90 -6.37 -13.09
CA ASN A 445 -18.48 -6.59 -13.40
C ASN A 445 -17.63 -6.12 -12.21
N VAL A 446 -16.85 -7.02 -11.65
CA VAL A 446 -15.95 -6.73 -10.53
C VAL A 446 -14.54 -6.54 -11.07
N ASN A 447 -13.89 -5.44 -10.72
CA ASN A 447 -12.49 -5.22 -11.06
C ASN A 447 -11.61 -6.23 -10.30
N LEU A 448 -10.60 -6.76 -10.98
CA LEU A 448 -9.62 -7.70 -10.43
C LEU A 448 -9.05 -7.19 -9.10
N MET A 449 -8.63 -5.94 -9.06
CA MET A 449 -8.03 -5.31 -7.89
C MET A 449 -8.95 -5.37 -6.66
N PHE A 450 -10.27 -5.23 -6.86
CA PHE A 450 -11.24 -5.30 -5.75
C PHE A 450 -11.41 -6.72 -5.23
N THR A 451 -11.40 -7.72 -6.11
CA THR A 451 -11.48 -9.13 -5.69
C THR A 451 -10.25 -9.52 -4.87
N PHE A 452 -9.05 -9.14 -5.34
CA PHE A 452 -7.82 -9.43 -4.60
C PHE A 452 -7.70 -8.59 -3.31
N ALA A 453 -8.22 -7.35 -3.28
CA ALA A 453 -8.29 -6.56 -2.05
C ALA A 453 -9.11 -7.29 -0.97
N ARG A 454 -10.28 -7.85 -1.31
CA ARG A 454 -11.09 -8.62 -0.36
C ARG A 454 -10.35 -9.86 0.16
N ALA A 455 -9.59 -10.53 -0.71
CA ALA A 455 -8.77 -11.66 -0.29
C ALA A 455 -7.63 -11.22 0.65
N ALA A 456 -6.97 -10.11 0.35
CA ALA A 456 -5.92 -9.52 1.19
C ALA A 456 -6.47 -9.08 2.55
N GLU A 457 -7.64 -8.43 2.58
CA GLU A 457 -8.35 -8.06 3.81
C GLU A 457 -8.58 -9.30 4.71
N TYR A 458 -9.13 -10.39 4.15
CA TYR A 458 -9.34 -11.63 4.91
C TYR A 458 -8.03 -12.24 5.40
N ALA A 459 -6.98 -12.30 4.57
CA ALA A 459 -5.69 -12.86 4.96
C ALA A 459 -5.03 -12.04 6.09
N THR A 460 -5.09 -10.72 6.00
CA THR A 460 -4.51 -9.81 6.99
C THR A 460 -5.31 -9.85 8.31
N LEU A 461 -6.65 -9.93 8.22
CA LEU A 461 -7.52 -10.13 9.38
C LEU A 461 -7.28 -11.50 10.05
N ALA A 462 -7.01 -12.55 9.28
CA ALA A 462 -6.68 -13.86 9.82
C ALA A 462 -5.42 -13.80 10.72
N GLU A 463 -4.37 -13.15 10.25
CA GLU A 463 -3.14 -12.98 11.03
C GLU A 463 -3.36 -12.10 12.26
N TYR A 464 -4.11 -11.00 12.11
CA TYR A 464 -4.47 -10.10 13.22
C TYR A 464 -5.24 -10.83 14.32
N GLN A 465 -6.28 -11.60 13.98
CA GLN A 465 -7.09 -12.36 14.92
C GLN A 465 -6.27 -13.47 15.61
N LEU A 466 -5.40 -14.15 14.86
CA LEU A 466 -4.47 -15.14 15.40
C LEU A 466 -3.56 -14.54 16.49
N GLY A 467 -3.13 -13.30 16.33
CA GLY A 467 -2.34 -12.57 17.32
C GLY A 467 -3.14 -12.18 18.58
N LYS A 468 -4.46 -12.02 18.48
CA LYS A 468 -5.34 -11.68 19.61
C LYS A 468 -5.69 -12.89 20.50
N GLY A 469 -5.64 -14.09 19.94
CA GLY A 469 -5.94 -15.34 20.66
C GLY A 469 -4.76 -15.88 21.50
N LYS A 470 -3.62 -15.17 21.49
CA LYS A 470 -2.43 -15.48 22.29
C LYS A 470 -2.33 -14.53 23.48
#